data_dd8bdf4cb2ae2f64b5242004a5a09ae1
#
_entry.id   dd8bdf4cb2ae2f64b5242004a5a09ae1
#
_cell.length_a   1.000
_cell.length_b   1.000
_cell.length_c   1.000
_cell.angle_alpha   90.00
_cell.angle_beta   90.00
_cell.angle_gamma   90.00
#
_symmetry.space_group_name_H-M   'P 1'
#
loop_
_entity.id
_entity.type
_entity.pdbx_description
1 polymer ?
#
loop_
_entity_poly.entity_id
_entity_poly.type
_entity_poly.pdbx_seq_one_letter_code
_entity_poly.pdbx_strand_id
1 'polypeptide(L)'
;MKNYAGGGILLVDDDEAFRLFVSELLESIGYKTRQLATGDEVLAAVADERPVAILLDVQLPGLNGYEVCRELRQRYGDSIAIVFISGTRTDPLDRSGGLLLGADDYLVKPVDPGELIARVTRLVGRPRSNGDAAGSSGRLESLTPRENEILDLLAEGFRQEEIADRLVISPKTVATHIQRILGKLEVRSRAEAVSVALREDRDVSAHGAGAHTSLALLV
;
A
#
# COMPACT_ATOMS: atom_id res chain seq x y z
N MET A 1 18.66 5.24 15.26
CA MET A 1 18.65 4.60 13.93
C MET A 1 17.54 3.57 13.93
N LYS A 2 16.43 3.83 13.21
CA LYS A 2 15.35 2.84 13.05
C LYS A 2 15.86 1.76 12.10
N ASN A 3 16.09 0.56 12.64
CA ASN A 3 16.47 -0.61 11.84
C ASN A 3 15.19 -1.09 11.12
N TYR A 4 15.01 -0.71 9.87
CA TYR A 4 13.98 -1.32 9.04
C TYR A 4 14.47 -2.73 8.68
N ALA A 5 14.09 -3.70 9.48
CA ALA A 5 14.28 -5.12 9.20
C ALA A 5 13.32 -5.51 8.07
N GLY A 6 13.79 -5.40 6.82
CA GLY A 6 13.00 -5.76 5.63
C GLY A 6 13.64 -5.16 4.39
N GLY A 7 13.52 -5.83 3.25
CA GLY A 7 14.14 -5.48 1.97
C GLY A 7 13.99 -4.00 1.57
N GLY A 8 14.85 -3.56 0.64
CA GLY A 8 14.90 -2.18 0.16
C GLY A 8 13.67 -1.78 -0.68
N ILE A 9 13.66 -0.54 -1.14
CA ILE A 9 12.66 -0.04 -2.10
C ILE A 9 13.24 -0.18 -3.50
N LEU A 10 12.49 -0.77 -4.42
CA LEU A 10 12.85 -0.87 -5.82
C LEU A 10 12.26 0.31 -6.60
N LEU A 11 13.14 1.06 -7.29
CA LEU A 11 12.77 2.18 -8.16
C LEU A 11 12.89 1.73 -9.60
N VAL A 12 11.80 1.82 -10.36
CA VAL A 12 11.74 1.39 -11.76
C VAL A 12 11.19 2.51 -12.62
N ASP A 13 12.04 3.12 -13.41
CA ASP A 13 11.74 4.30 -14.23
C ASP A 13 12.82 4.41 -15.32
N ASP A 14 12.52 4.82 -16.51
CA ASP A 14 13.51 5.00 -17.56
C ASP A 14 14.26 6.35 -17.45
N ASP A 15 13.70 7.33 -16.75
CA ASP A 15 14.34 8.61 -16.46
C ASP A 15 15.36 8.47 -15.31
N GLU A 16 16.66 8.47 -15.67
CA GLU A 16 17.77 8.38 -14.71
C GLU A 16 17.77 9.52 -13.68
N ALA A 17 17.47 10.75 -14.11
CA ALA A 17 17.46 11.92 -13.23
C ALA A 17 16.36 11.78 -12.16
N PHE A 18 15.20 11.29 -12.56
CA PHE A 18 14.11 11.02 -11.65
C PHE A 18 14.45 9.88 -10.66
N ARG A 19 15.06 8.78 -11.15
CA ARG A 19 15.50 7.69 -10.25
C ARG A 19 16.51 8.17 -9.21
N LEU A 20 17.51 8.96 -9.61
CA LEU A 20 18.51 9.52 -8.69
C LEU A 20 17.86 10.42 -7.65
N PHE A 21 17.00 11.34 -8.07
CA PHE A 21 16.26 12.24 -7.18
C PHE A 21 15.45 11.46 -6.13
N VAL A 22 14.67 10.48 -6.55
CA VAL A 22 13.83 9.67 -5.65
C VAL A 22 14.71 8.80 -4.72
N SER A 23 15.81 8.25 -5.24
CA SER A 23 16.76 7.47 -4.45
C SER A 23 17.36 8.30 -3.32
N GLU A 24 17.92 9.46 -3.63
CA GLU A 24 18.50 10.39 -2.63
C GLU A 24 17.47 10.79 -1.58
N LEU A 25 16.24 11.08 -2.01
CA LEU A 25 15.15 11.45 -1.12
C LEU A 25 14.81 10.33 -0.14
N LEU A 26 14.66 9.09 -0.60
CA LEU A 26 14.32 7.94 0.24
C LEU A 26 15.48 7.53 1.14
N GLU A 27 16.71 7.61 0.64
CA GLU A 27 17.92 7.33 1.42
C GLU A 27 18.14 8.34 2.55
N SER A 28 17.77 9.61 2.32
CA SER A 28 17.84 10.66 3.35
C SER A 28 16.97 10.36 4.58
N ILE A 29 15.92 9.57 4.41
CA ILE A 29 15.01 9.13 5.49
C ILE A 29 15.26 7.68 5.94
N GLY A 30 16.35 7.05 5.44
CA GLY A 30 16.88 5.77 5.94
C GLY A 30 16.44 4.52 5.19
N TYR A 31 15.77 4.63 4.04
CA TYR A 31 15.48 3.48 3.18
C TYR A 31 16.71 3.15 2.32
N LYS A 32 16.88 1.85 2.03
CA LYS A 32 17.78 1.41 0.96
C LYS A 32 17.04 1.41 -0.36
N THR A 33 17.68 1.79 -1.44
CA THR A 33 17.09 1.79 -2.77
C THR A 33 17.88 0.91 -3.75
N ARG A 34 17.17 0.30 -4.68
CA ARG A 34 17.74 -0.37 -5.87
C ARG A 34 17.04 0.20 -7.08
N GLN A 35 17.79 0.48 -8.16
CA GLN A 35 17.28 1.17 -9.33
C GLN A 35 17.31 0.26 -10.56
N LEU A 36 16.25 0.31 -11.36
CA LEU A 36 16.12 -0.36 -12.65
C LEU A 36 15.58 0.63 -13.69
N ALA A 37 15.97 0.44 -14.96
CA ALA A 37 15.53 1.30 -16.05
C ALA A 37 14.45 0.67 -16.94
N THR A 38 14.19 -0.64 -16.80
CA THR A 38 13.27 -1.40 -17.66
C THR A 38 12.36 -2.30 -16.85
N GLY A 39 11.18 -2.59 -17.40
CA GLY A 39 10.22 -3.51 -16.79
C GLY A 39 10.67 -4.97 -16.82
N ASP A 40 11.45 -5.35 -17.82
CA ASP A 40 11.90 -6.73 -18.02
C ASP A 40 12.80 -7.24 -16.87
N GLU A 41 13.55 -6.34 -16.23
CA GLU A 41 14.47 -6.67 -15.14
C GLU A 41 13.76 -6.87 -13.79
N VAL A 42 12.54 -6.35 -13.63
CA VAL A 42 11.86 -6.25 -12.33
C VAL A 42 11.61 -7.63 -11.71
N LEU A 43 11.10 -8.57 -12.49
CA LEU A 43 10.75 -9.90 -11.98
C LEU A 43 11.97 -10.68 -11.49
N ALA A 44 13.09 -10.56 -12.19
CA ALA A 44 14.35 -11.15 -11.78
C ALA A 44 14.90 -10.49 -10.51
N ALA A 45 14.87 -9.16 -10.45
CA ALA A 45 15.32 -8.39 -9.31
C ALA A 45 14.52 -8.69 -8.03
N VAL A 46 13.20 -8.84 -8.15
CA VAL A 46 12.31 -9.19 -7.01
C VAL A 46 12.51 -10.64 -6.56
N ALA A 47 12.83 -11.55 -7.49
CA ALA A 47 13.14 -12.95 -7.15
C ALA A 47 14.48 -13.10 -6.41
N ASP A 48 15.47 -12.26 -6.77
CA ASP A 48 16.79 -12.19 -6.14
C ASP A 48 16.71 -11.61 -4.72
N GLU A 49 16.13 -10.40 -4.61
CA GLU A 49 15.92 -9.74 -3.33
C GLU A 49 14.53 -9.10 -3.31
N ARG A 50 13.66 -9.58 -2.41
CA ARG A 50 12.29 -9.13 -2.31
C ARG A 50 12.23 -7.73 -1.67
N PRO A 51 11.78 -6.68 -2.40
CA PRO A 51 11.63 -5.35 -1.84
C PRO A 51 10.38 -5.26 -0.95
N VAL A 52 10.35 -4.29 -0.04
CA VAL A 52 9.14 -3.95 0.74
C VAL A 52 8.16 -3.11 -0.07
N ALA A 53 8.67 -2.32 -1.02
CA ALA A 53 7.87 -1.53 -1.94
C ALA A 53 8.56 -1.40 -3.30
N ILE A 54 7.74 -1.18 -4.34
CA ILE A 54 8.18 -0.88 -5.70
C ILE A 54 7.55 0.44 -6.11
N LEU A 55 8.36 1.43 -6.49
CA LEU A 55 7.93 2.62 -7.19
C LEU A 55 8.12 2.35 -8.68
N LEU A 56 7.04 2.31 -9.44
CA LEU A 56 6.99 1.73 -10.78
C LEU A 56 6.43 2.74 -11.77
N ASP A 57 7.24 3.18 -12.72
CA ASP A 57 6.71 3.95 -13.83
C ASP A 57 5.76 3.09 -14.67
N VAL A 58 4.71 3.72 -15.12
CA VAL A 58 3.74 3.09 -16.04
C VAL A 58 4.33 2.93 -17.44
N GLN A 59 5.10 3.92 -17.90
CA GLN A 59 5.67 3.95 -19.24
C GLN A 59 7.14 3.51 -19.21
N LEU A 60 7.36 2.21 -19.30
CA LEU A 60 8.70 1.62 -19.31
C LEU A 60 9.01 1.00 -20.68
N PRO A 61 10.27 1.02 -21.10
CA PRO A 61 10.71 0.21 -22.23
C PRO A 61 10.63 -1.29 -21.87
N GLY A 62 10.30 -2.11 -22.87
CA GLY A 62 10.05 -3.54 -22.67
C GLY A 62 8.67 -3.81 -22.08
N LEU A 63 8.60 -4.52 -20.96
CA LEU A 63 7.36 -4.72 -20.21
C LEU A 63 6.93 -3.40 -19.58
N ASN A 64 5.71 -2.94 -19.89
CA ASN A 64 5.17 -1.74 -19.27
C ASN A 64 4.81 -1.98 -17.79
N GLY A 65 4.69 -0.88 -17.01
CA GLY A 65 4.44 -0.98 -15.56
C GLY A 65 3.16 -1.74 -15.20
N TYR A 66 2.13 -1.70 -16.02
CA TYR A 66 0.89 -2.44 -15.78
C TYR A 66 1.07 -3.95 -15.91
N GLU A 67 1.86 -4.39 -16.92
CA GLU A 67 2.19 -5.80 -17.11
C GLU A 67 3.06 -6.30 -15.97
N VAL A 68 4.07 -5.53 -15.57
CA VAL A 68 4.91 -5.82 -14.42
C VAL A 68 4.07 -5.97 -13.14
N CYS A 69 3.17 -5.04 -12.86
CA CYS A 69 2.29 -5.09 -11.69
C CYS A 69 1.43 -6.35 -11.70
N ARG A 70 0.82 -6.70 -12.83
CA ARG A 70 0.00 -7.91 -12.97
C ARG A 70 0.81 -9.17 -12.67
N GLU A 71 2.01 -9.31 -13.23
CA GLU A 71 2.90 -10.46 -12.99
C GLU A 71 3.34 -10.56 -11.52
N LEU A 72 3.67 -9.42 -10.90
CA LEU A 72 4.01 -9.36 -9.47
C LEU A 72 2.83 -9.79 -8.59
N ARG A 73 1.62 -9.33 -8.90
CA ARG A 73 0.41 -9.71 -8.15
C ARG A 73 0.07 -11.20 -8.32
N GLN A 74 0.28 -11.77 -9.49
CA GLN A 74 0.08 -13.20 -9.72
C GLN A 74 1.07 -14.05 -8.92
N ARG A 75 2.33 -13.61 -8.79
CA ARG A 75 3.40 -14.40 -8.14
C ARG A 75 3.49 -14.15 -6.65
N TYR A 76 3.28 -12.92 -6.20
CA TYR A 76 3.56 -12.48 -4.83
C TYR A 76 2.33 -11.92 -4.10
N GLY A 77 1.17 -11.89 -4.75
CA GLY A 77 -0.04 -11.30 -4.14
C GLY A 77 0.20 -9.88 -3.68
N ASP A 78 -0.27 -9.56 -2.48
CA ASP A 78 -0.15 -8.25 -1.86
C ASP A 78 1.09 -8.11 -0.93
N SER A 79 2.03 -9.07 -0.98
CA SER A 79 3.21 -9.06 -0.10
C SER A 79 4.21 -7.94 -0.39
N ILE A 80 4.12 -7.28 -1.55
CA ILE A 80 4.98 -6.17 -1.97
C ILE A 80 4.09 -4.94 -2.24
N ALA A 81 4.41 -3.77 -1.65
CA ALA A 81 3.73 -2.54 -1.98
C ALA A 81 4.09 -2.10 -3.41
N ILE A 82 3.11 -1.74 -4.23
CA ILE A 82 3.33 -1.22 -5.58
C ILE A 82 2.69 0.15 -5.68
N VAL A 83 3.51 1.15 -5.96
CA VAL A 83 3.07 2.52 -6.23
C VAL A 83 3.39 2.85 -7.68
N PHE A 84 2.38 3.14 -8.47
CA PHE A 84 2.61 3.67 -9.79
C PHE A 84 3.05 5.12 -9.74
N ILE A 85 3.99 5.48 -10.61
CA ILE A 85 4.40 6.86 -10.87
C ILE A 85 4.26 7.09 -12.37
N SER A 86 3.58 8.16 -12.79
CA SER A 86 3.39 8.42 -14.22
C SER A 86 3.59 9.89 -14.57
N GLY A 87 4.30 10.15 -15.68
CA GLY A 87 4.57 11.49 -16.19
C GLY A 87 3.43 12.12 -16.98
N THR A 88 2.48 11.34 -17.43
CA THR A 88 1.34 11.85 -18.16
C THR A 88 0.24 12.20 -17.17
N ARG A 89 -0.39 13.39 -17.30
CA ARG A 89 -1.70 13.67 -16.72
C ARG A 89 -2.70 12.76 -17.42
N THR A 90 -2.62 11.50 -17.09
CA THR A 90 -3.40 10.46 -17.69
C THR A 90 -4.84 10.64 -17.29
N ASP A 91 -5.70 10.36 -18.25
CA ASP A 91 -7.13 10.22 -18.11
C ASP A 91 -7.47 9.54 -16.77
N PRO A 92 -8.53 9.95 -16.06
CA PRO A 92 -9.04 9.23 -14.89
C PRO A 92 -9.16 7.72 -15.09
N LEU A 93 -9.27 7.25 -16.33
CA LEU A 93 -9.28 5.84 -16.72
C LEU A 93 -7.93 5.14 -16.51
N ASP A 94 -6.79 5.81 -16.67
CA ASP A 94 -5.47 5.19 -16.47
C ASP A 94 -5.13 5.03 -15.00
N ARG A 95 -5.46 6.02 -14.17
CA ARG A 95 -5.36 5.91 -12.70
C ARG A 95 -6.25 4.78 -12.16
N SER A 96 -7.48 4.71 -12.66
CA SER A 96 -8.43 3.65 -12.30
C SER A 96 -7.96 2.28 -12.80
N GLY A 97 -7.34 2.21 -13.97
CA GLY A 97 -6.78 1.00 -14.56
C GLY A 97 -5.63 0.43 -13.72
N GLY A 98 -4.68 1.27 -13.31
CA GLY A 98 -3.54 0.86 -12.49
C GLY A 98 -3.95 0.32 -11.13
N LEU A 99 -4.86 1.00 -10.44
CA LEU A 99 -5.40 0.54 -9.16
C LEU A 99 -6.29 -0.71 -9.30
N LEU A 100 -7.00 -0.87 -10.43
CA LEU A 100 -7.74 -2.09 -10.77
C LEU A 100 -6.82 -3.29 -10.98
N LEU A 101 -5.59 -3.07 -11.47
CA LEU A 101 -4.57 -4.10 -11.66
C LEU A 101 -3.88 -4.52 -10.35
N GLY A 102 -4.14 -3.80 -9.25
CA GLY A 102 -3.64 -4.19 -7.94
C GLY A 102 -2.55 -3.32 -7.35
N ALA A 103 -2.24 -2.16 -7.92
CA ALA A 103 -1.37 -1.20 -7.26
C ALA A 103 -2.00 -0.69 -5.95
N ASP A 104 -1.14 -0.38 -4.98
CA ASP A 104 -1.56 0.13 -3.68
C ASP A 104 -1.77 1.65 -3.70
N ASP A 105 -1.04 2.37 -4.56
CA ASP A 105 -1.17 3.82 -4.73
C ASP A 105 -0.72 4.28 -6.12
N TYR A 106 -0.97 5.56 -6.43
CA TYR A 106 -0.64 6.16 -7.72
C TYR A 106 -0.20 7.62 -7.53
N LEU A 107 0.96 7.98 -8.07
CA LEU A 107 1.53 9.33 -8.05
C LEU A 107 1.66 9.86 -9.49
N VAL A 108 1.56 11.17 -9.65
CA VAL A 108 1.72 11.84 -10.95
C VAL A 108 2.97 12.72 -10.90
N LYS A 109 3.85 12.59 -11.91
CA LYS A 109 5.00 13.51 -12.09
C LYS A 109 4.50 14.90 -12.57
N PRO A 110 5.08 15.99 -12.08
CA PRO A 110 6.13 16.06 -11.08
C PRO A 110 5.63 15.70 -9.70
N VAL A 111 6.39 14.87 -8.96
CA VAL A 111 6.01 14.38 -7.64
C VAL A 111 6.52 15.35 -6.57
N ASP A 112 5.64 15.77 -5.67
CA ASP A 112 6.06 16.51 -4.48
C ASP A 112 6.85 15.60 -3.53
N PRO A 113 8.07 16.03 -3.05
CA PRO A 113 8.89 15.22 -2.18
C PRO A 113 8.20 14.81 -0.88
N GLY A 114 7.43 15.71 -0.27
CA GLY A 114 6.69 15.46 0.96
C GLY A 114 5.57 14.45 0.75
N GLU A 115 4.84 14.55 -0.38
CA GLU A 115 3.81 13.58 -0.76
C GLU A 115 4.40 12.19 -0.97
N LEU A 116 5.52 12.08 -1.71
CA LEU A 116 6.20 10.80 -1.94
C LEU A 116 6.62 10.15 -0.62
N ILE A 117 7.31 10.90 0.25
CA ILE A 117 7.73 10.42 1.57
C ILE A 117 6.54 9.92 2.39
N ALA A 118 5.48 10.73 2.49
CA ALA A 118 4.30 10.38 3.27
C ALA A 118 3.64 9.09 2.77
N ARG A 119 3.47 8.93 1.46
CA ARG A 119 2.86 7.73 0.84
C ARG A 119 3.72 6.50 1.01
N VAL A 120 5.02 6.58 0.73
CA VAL A 120 5.94 5.46 0.90
C VAL A 120 6.02 5.04 2.37
N THR A 121 6.17 5.98 3.29
CA THR A 121 6.23 5.68 4.73
C THR A 121 4.95 5.00 5.22
N ARG A 122 3.79 5.46 4.77
CA ARG A 122 2.50 4.83 5.09
C ARG A 122 2.42 3.39 4.59
N LEU A 123 2.92 3.12 3.38
CA LEU A 123 2.86 1.79 2.78
C LEU A 123 3.88 0.81 3.38
N VAL A 124 5.10 1.30 3.67
CA VAL A 124 6.20 0.47 4.19
C VAL A 124 6.15 0.35 5.73
N GLY A 125 5.65 1.37 6.42
CA GLY A 125 5.61 1.44 7.89
C GLY A 125 4.58 0.50 8.55
N ARG A 126 3.72 -0.17 7.80
CA ARG A 126 2.82 -1.21 8.32
C ARG A 126 3.48 -2.58 8.20
N PRO A 127 3.49 -3.40 9.27
CA PRO A 127 3.93 -4.79 9.18
C PRO A 127 3.05 -5.51 8.15
N ARG A 128 3.65 -5.96 7.06
CA ARG A 128 2.97 -6.89 6.15
C ARG A 128 3.11 -8.28 6.74
N SER A 129 2.01 -8.90 7.08
CA SER A 129 2.00 -10.29 7.50
C SER A 129 2.52 -11.15 6.35
N ASN A 130 3.74 -11.69 6.50
CA ASN A 130 4.12 -12.91 5.79
C ASN A 130 3.07 -13.96 6.15
N GLY A 131 2.46 -14.59 5.16
CA GLY A 131 1.47 -15.63 5.36
C GLY A 131 2.07 -16.85 6.06
N ASP A 132 2.21 -16.79 7.38
CA ASP A 132 2.44 -17.88 8.31
C ASP A 132 2.18 -17.37 9.72
N ALA A 133 0.91 -17.30 10.11
CA ALA A 133 0.49 -17.49 11.51
C ALA A 133 -1.06 -17.61 11.55
N ALA A 134 -1.52 -18.83 11.63
CA ALA A 134 -2.86 -19.13 12.12
C ALA A 134 -2.93 -18.73 13.60
N GLY A 135 -3.64 -17.63 13.90
CA GLY A 135 -3.85 -17.17 15.26
C GLY A 135 -4.69 -15.90 15.28
N SER A 136 -5.88 -15.98 15.72
CA SER A 136 -7.00 -15.06 15.87
C SER A 136 -6.69 -13.61 16.33
N SER A 137 -5.84 -12.88 15.62
CA SER A 137 -5.66 -11.43 15.78
C SER A 137 -5.22 -10.87 14.45
N GLY A 138 -6.16 -10.52 13.56
CA GLY A 138 -5.74 -9.81 12.39
C GLY A 138 -6.38 -10.14 11.07
N ARG A 139 -7.72 -10.28 10.98
CA ARG A 139 -8.37 -10.24 9.67
C ARG A 139 -8.09 -8.91 8.97
N LEU A 140 -7.99 -7.82 9.72
CA LEU A 140 -7.62 -6.50 9.19
C LEU A 140 -6.15 -6.42 8.76
N GLU A 141 -5.25 -7.22 9.32
CA GLU A 141 -3.85 -7.28 8.92
C GLU A 141 -3.65 -7.82 7.50
N SER A 142 -4.63 -8.54 6.95
CA SER A 142 -4.62 -9.03 5.57
C SER A 142 -4.94 -7.94 4.54
N LEU A 143 -5.47 -6.80 4.97
CA LEU A 143 -5.84 -5.70 4.08
C LEU A 143 -4.62 -4.86 3.71
N THR A 144 -4.59 -4.42 2.45
CA THR A 144 -3.61 -3.43 2.02
C THR A 144 -3.90 -2.07 2.68
N PRO A 145 -2.92 -1.14 2.74
CA PRO A 145 -3.15 0.22 3.25
C PRO A 145 -4.34 0.91 2.60
N ARG A 146 -4.52 0.71 1.29
CA ARG A 146 -5.63 1.30 0.54
C ARG A 146 -6.98 0.68 0.87
N GLU A 147 -7.01 -0.63 1.09
CA GLU A 147 -8.21 -1.34 1.52
C GLU A 147 -8.61 -0.95 2.94
N ASN A 148 -7.65 -0.77 3.84
CA ASN A 148 -7.92 -0.25 5.19
C ASN A 148 -8.49 1.17 5.15
N GLU A 149 -7.87 2.08 4.37
CA GLU A 149 -8.36 3.47 4.21
C GLU A 149 -9.81 3.51 3.68
N ILE A 150 -10.15 2.63 2.75
CA ILE A 150 -11.52 2.50 2.23
C ILE A 150 -12.45 1.91 3.30
N LEU A 151 -11.98 0.91 4.07
CA LEU A 151 -12.77 0.31 5.14
C LEU A 151 -13.03 1.31 6.28
N ASP A 152 -12.04 2.13 6.64
CA ASP A 152 -12.19 3.20 7.63
C ASP A 152 -13.26 4.22 7.19
N LEU A 153 -13.19 4.67 5.93
CA LEU A 153 -14.20 5.59 5.38
C LEU A 153 -15.61 4.96 5.29
N LEU A 154 -15.69 3.66 5.01
CA LEU A 154 -16.95 2.93 5.08
C LEU A 154 -17.50 2.86 6.52
N ALA A 155 -16.63 2.68 7.50
CA ALA A 155 -16.99 2.66 8.92
C ALA A 155 -17.43 4.04 9.44
N GLU A 156 -16.88 5.13 8.88
CA GLU A 156 -17.32 6.51 9.08
C GLU A 156 -18.66 6.82 8.39
N GLY A 157 -19.18 5.92 7.56
CA GLY A 157 -20.47 6.03 6.90
C GLY A 157 -20.44 6.68 5.53
N PHE A 158 -19.27 6.92 4.94
CA PHE A 158 -19.17 7.49 3.59
C PHE A 158 -19.69 6.54 2.52
N ARG A 159 -20.37 7.12 1.54
CA ARG A 159 -20.84 6.39 0.35
C ARG A 159 -19.69 6.20 -0.65
N GLN A 160 -19.85 5.26 -1.54
CA GLN A 160 -18.85 4.91 -2.54
C GLN A 160 -18.39 6.10 -3.39
N GLU A 161 -19.30 7.00 -3.77
CA GLU A 161 -19.02 8.21 -4.52
C GLU A 161 -18.20 9.20 -3.69
N GLU A 162 -18.55 9.40 -2.43
CA GLU A 162 -17.84 10.29 -1.50
C GLU A 162 -16.43 9.77 -1.18
N ILE A 163 -16.27 8.45 -1.06
CA ILE A 163 -14.97 7.80 -0.92
C ILE A 163 -14.13 8.02 -2.18
N ALA A 164 -14.74 7.86 -3.36
CA ALA A 164 -14.08 8.06 -4.63
C ALA A 164 -13.54 9.50 -4.77
N ASP A 165 -14.35 10.50 -4.41
CA ASP A 165 -13.96 11.91 -4.43
C ASP A 165 -12.84 12.21 -3.44
N ARG A 166 -12.93 11.73 -2.20
CA ARG A 166 -11.89 11.92 -1.17
C ARG A 166 -10.55 11.30 -1.54
N LEU A 167 -10.60 10.13 -2.15
CA LEU A 167 -9.42 9.35 -2.50
C LEU A 167 -8.92 9.65 -3.92
N VAL A 168 -9.61 10.55 -4.65
CA VAL A 168 -9.31 10.96 -6.04
C VAL A 168 -9.20 9.74 -6.98
N ILE A 169 -10.16 8.82 -6.88
CA ILE A 169 -10.29 7.61 -7.71
C ILE A 169 -11.71 7.46 -8.25
N SER A 170 -11.92 6.56 -9.20
CA SER A 170 -13.28 6.31 -9.70
C SER A 170 -14.14 5.51 -8.70
N PRO A 171 -15.48 5.71 -8.69
CA PRO A 171 -16.37 4.87 -7.90
C PRO A 171 -16.23 3.38 -8.22
N LYS A 172 -15.94 3.03 -9.49
CA LYS A 172 -15.67 1.65 -9.91
C LYS A 172 -14.41 1.08 -9.23
N THR A 173 -13.37 1.89 -9.05
CA THR A 173 -12.15 1.50 -8.33
C THR A 173 -12.45 1.23 -6.86
N VAL A 174 -13.23 2.10 -6.21
CA VAL A 174 -13.70 1.88 -4.83
C VAL A 174 -14.48 0.57 -4.73
N ALA A 175 -15.40 0.29 -5.68
CA ALA A 175 -16.14 -0.97 -5.70
C ALA A 175 -15.22 -2.19 -5.77
N THR A 176 -14.16 -2.14 -6.57
CA THR A 176 -13.19 -3.23 -6.70
C THR A 176 -12.44 -3.46 -5.39
N HIS A 177 -11.98 -2.39 -4.72
CA HIS A 177 -11.35 -2.52 -3.41
C HIS A 177 -12.32 -3.09 -2.37
N ILE A 178 -13.58 -2.66 -2.37
CA ILE A 178 -14.60 -3.23 -1.49
C ILE A 178 -14.76 -4.74 -1.72
N GLN A 179 -14.81 -5.21 -2.97
CA GLN A 179 -14.89 -6.64 -3.26
C GLN A 179 -13.67 -7.41 -2.74
N ARG A 180 -12.46 -6.84 -2.85
CA ARG A 180 -11.24 -7.44 -2.29
C ARG A 180 -11.28 -7.47 -0.76
N ILE A 181 -11.73 -6.40 -0.11
CA ILE A 181 -11.94 -6.33 1.34
C ILE A 181 -12.89 -7.45 1.79
N LEU A 182 -14.04 -7.58 1.13
CA LEU A 182 -15.01 -8.63 1.46
C LEU A 182 -14.40 -10.03 1.34
N GLY A 183 -13.63 -10.28 0.26
CA GLY A 183 -12.94 -11.55 0.05
C GLY A 183 -11.87 -11.84 1.12
N LYS A 184 -11.05 -10.86 1.46
CA LYS A 184 -9.97 -10.99 2.47
C LYS A 184 -10.50 -11.15 3.89
N LEU A 185 -11.59 -10.45 4.22
CA LEU A 185 -12.26 -10.56 5.52
C LEU A 185 -13.20 -11.77 5.61
N GLU A 186 -13.39 -12.50 4.49
CA GLU A 186 -14.33 -13.63 4.38
C GLU A 186 -15.76 -13.27 4.78
N VAL A 187 -16.21 -12.06 4.45
CA VAL A 187 -17.54 -11.53 4.73
C VAL A 187 -18.35 -11.32 3.44
N ARG A 188 -19.67 -11.29 3.56
CA ARG A 188 -20.58 -11.23 2.40
C ARG A 188 -21.15 -9.84 2.13
N SER A 189 -21.00 -8.91 3.06
CA SER A 189 -21.57 -7.57 2.94
C SER A 189 -20.69 -6.48 3.50
N ARG A 190 -20.87 -5.24 3.00
CA ARG A 190 -20.17 -4.05 3.53
C ARG A 190 -20.45 -3.85 5.02
N ALA A 191 -21.69 -4.10 5.47
CA ALA A 191 -22.06 -3.98 6.88
C ALA A 191 -21.31 -4.99 7.76
N GLU A 192 -21.08 -6.21 7.28
CA GLU A 192 -20.27 -7.20 7.98
C GLU A 192 -18.79 -6.77 8.05
N ALA A 193 -18.24 -6.24 6.94
CA ALA A 193 -16.86 -5.73 6.92
C ALA A 193 -16.66 -4.59 7.93
N VAL A 194 -17.56 -3.63 7.96
CA VAL A 194 -17.58 -2.53 8.95
C VAL A 194 -17.71 -3.07 10.37
N SER A 195 -18.54 -4.09 10.59
CA SER A 195 -18.67 -4.71 11.91
C SER A 195 -17.38 -5.38 12.38
N VAL A 196 -16.61 -5.97 11.47
CA VAL A 196 -15.28 -6.54 11.78
C VAL A 196 -14.32 -5.42 12.19
N ALA A 197 -14.24 -4.34 11.41
CA ALA A 197 -13.38 -3.19 11.71
C ALA A 197 -13.68 -2.59 13.10
N LEU A 198 -14.95 -2.33 13.40
CA LEU A 198 -15.36 -1.74 14.67
C LEU A 198 -15.16 -2.65 15.89
N ARG A 199 -15.10 -3.97 15.71
CA ARG A 199 -14.80 -4.92 16.80
C ARG A 199 -13.32 -4.95 17.14
N GLU A 200 -12.45 -4.99 16.12
CA GLU A 200 -10.99 -5.02 16.33
C GLU A 200 -10.48 -3.71 16.94
N ASP A 201 -11.04 -2.55 16.57
CA ASP A 201 -10.72 -1.26 17.22
C ASP A 201 -11.08 -1.24 18.71
N ARG A 202 -12.15 -1.90 19.13
CA ARG A 202 -12.54 -2.00 20.53
C ARG A 202 -11.61 -2.90 21.34
N ASP A 203 -11.12 -3.99 20.76
CA ASP A 203 -10.21 -4.92 21.42
C ASP A 203 -8.83 -4.28 21.62
N VAL A 204 -8.35 -3.48 20.66
CA VAL A 204 -7.10 -2.71 20.80
C VAL A 204 -7.23 -1.64 21.89
N SER A 205 -8.36 -0.96 21.98
CA SER A 205 -8.62 0.05 23.02
C SER A 205 -8.77 -0.55 24.42
N ALA A 206 -9.30 -1.76 24.54
CA ALA A 206 -9.46 -2.45 25.82
C ALA A 206 -8.13 -2.96 26.41
N HIS A 207 -7.17 -3.34 25.56
CA HIS A 207 -5.84 -3.79 26.01
C HIS A 207 -4.88 -2.64 26.32
N GLY A 208 -5.12 -1.43 25.80
CA GLY A 208 -4.35 -0.21 26.10
C GLY A 208 -4.69 0.46 27.43
N ALA A 209 -5.86 0.20 27.99
CA ALA A 209 -6.34 0.85 29.23
C ALA A 209 -5.92 0.13 30.53
N GLY A 210 -5.24 -1.02 30.42
CA GLY A 210 -4.86 -1.84 31.59
C GLY A 210 -3.49 -1.55 32.22
N ALA A 211 -2.69 -0.61 31.71
CA ALA A 211 -1.29 -0.43 32.12
C ALA A 211 -0.98 0.80 33.01
N HIS A 212 -1.99 1.56 33.44
CA HIS A 212 -1.76 2.72 34.34
C HIS A 212 -2.70 2.75 35.53
N THR A 213 -2.66 1.73 36.40
CA THR A 213 -3.18 1.88 37.74
C THR A 213 -2.48 0.90 38.67
N SER A 214 -1.26 1.20 39.06
CA SER A 214 -0.67 0.69 40.31
C SER A 214 0.62 1.45 40.64
N LEU A 215 0.48 2.65 41.18
CA LEU A 215 1.49 3.24 42.09
C LEU A 215 0.93 4.53 42.75
N ALA A 216 0.06 4.41 43.71
CA ALA A 216 -0.14 5.45 44.72
C ALA A 216 -0.96 4.90 45.88
N LEU A 217 -0.31 4.12 46.77
CA LEU A 217 -0.72 3.96 48.16
C LEU A 217 0.41 3.30 48.95
N LEU A 218 1.34 4.17 49.40
CA LEU A 218 2.19 3.89 50.59
C LEU A 218 3.07 5.13 50.84
N VAL A 219 2.55 6.08 51.58
CA VAL A 219 3.12 6.75 52.76
C VAL A 219 2.03 7.64 53.34
#